data_1c83b9bc039215bb51cb74714652d274
#
_entry.id   1c83b9bc039215bb51cb74714652d274
#
_cell.length_a   1.000
_cell.length_b   1.000
_cell.length_c   1.000
_cell.angle_alpha   90.00
_cell.angle_beta   90.00
_cell.angle_gamma   90.00
#
_symmetry.space_group_name_H-M   'P 1'
#
loop_
_entity.id
_entity.type
_entity.pdbx_description
1 polymer ?
#
loop_
_entity_poly.entity_id
_entity_poly.type
_entity_poly.pdbx_seq_one_letter_code
_entity_poly.pdbx_strand_id
1 'polypeptide(L)'
;KFLNDGYSLGESKGTTDIVDITNQSSKEGIRIVLELKKGADVEALKNLLYKKTKLEDTFGVNMLAVANGRPETLGLVPIIRHHVNFQYEIAKRKYETLLAKEQEKEEIQQGLIKACNVIDLIIEILRGSRDQKMAKACLINGETEGIKFKSKASEAMAAQLCFTERQAAAILEMRLYKLIGLEIEALIKEHEETRAKIAEYSDILEHRSSMAKVIMKELKAFRKEYARDRRTELDNLEEAVVVKKELEVSDVVLLMDRFGYVKTVDTSTYDRNKDT
;
A
#
# COMPACT_ATOMS: atom_id res chain seq x y z
N LYS A 1 -33.41 12.79 16.19
CA LYS A 1 -33.68 13.18 17.60
C LYS A 1 -33.71 14.70 17.73
N PHE A 2 -32.66 15.45 17.38
CA PHE A 2 -32.62 16.92 17.47
C PHE A 2 -33.79 17.59 16.70
N LEU A 3 -34.09 17.12 15.47
CA LEU A 3 -35.20 17.67 14.68
C LEU A 3 -36.56 17.41 15.34
N ASN A 4 -36.77 16.25 15.92
CA ASN A 4 -38.00 15.93 16.66
C ASN A 4 -38.09 16.71 17.97
N ASP A 5 -37.00 16.78 18.73
CA ASP A 5 -36.95 17.54 19.98
C ASP A 5 -37.02 19.06 19.70
N GLY A 6 -36.47 19.53 18.56
CA GLY A 6 -36.54 20.92 18.11
C GLY A 6 -37.92 21.31 17.57
N TYR A 7 -38.63 20.35 16.95
CA TYR A 7 -40.00 20.54 16.50
C TYR A 7 -40.94 20.78 17.71
N SER A 8 -40.83 19.95 18.75
CA SER A 8 -41.61 20.11 19.98
C SER A 8 -41.22 21.39 20.77
N LEU A 9 -39.96 21.79 20.77
CA LEU A 9 -39.50 23.04 21.34
C LEU A 9 -39.90 24.28 20.54
N GLY A 10 -40.06 24.13 19.22
CA GLY A 10 -40.49 25.18 18.31
C GLY A 10 -41.97 25.52 18.42
N GLU A 11 -42.82 24.54 18.69
CA GLU A 11 -44.23 24.79 19.00
C GLU A 11 -44.41 25.70 20.20
N SER A 12 -43.52 25.56 21.20
CA SER A 12 -43.58 26.43 22.41
C SER A 12 -42.97 27.83 22.24
N LYS A 13 -42.13 28.05 21.19
CA LYS A 13 -41.42 29.34 20.97
C LYS A 13 -41.65 30.03 19.63
N GLY A 14 -42.49 29.42 18.74
CA GLY A 14 -42.87 30.05 17.46
C GLY A 14 -41.71 30.22 16.44
N THR A 15 -40.61 29.48 16.57
CA THR A 15 -39.36 29.74 15.86
C THR A 15 -38.92 28.67 14.83
N THR A 16 -39.71 27.65 14.56
CA THR A 16 -39.33 26.68 13.53
C THR A 16 -40.14 26.90 12.24
N ASP A 17 -39.41 27.10 11.15
CA ASP A 17 -39.95 27.21 9.82
C ASP A 17 -40.21 25.83 9.18
N ILE A 18 -40.11 24.76 9.95
CA ILE A 18 -40.32 23.37 9.51
C ILE A 18 -41.78 22.98 9.71
N VAL A 19 -42.42 22.49 8.64
CA VAL A 19 -43.81 22.01 8.66
C VAL A 19 -43.89 20.52 8.90
N ASP A 20 -43.01 19.76 8.20
CA ASP A 20 -42.96 18.29 8.31
C ASP A 20 -41.57 17.75 8.09
N ILE A 21 -41.33 16.54 8.62
CA ILE A 21 -40.07 15.80 8.52
C ILE A 21 -40.35 14.38 8.11
N THR A 22 -39.99 14.02 6.87
CA THR A 22 -40.21 12.70 6.32
C THR A 22 -38.92 11.96 6.08
N ASN A 23 -38.82 10.72 6.54
CA ASN A 23 -37.71 9.84 6.22
C ASN A 23 -38.02 8.99 4.98
N GLN A 24 -37.36 9.31 3.87
CA GLN A 24 -37.47 8.61 2.59
C GLN A 24 -36.26 7.75 2.28
N SER A 25 -35.47 7.36 3.29
CA SER A 25 -34.29 6.53 3.11
C SER A 25 -34.62 5.17 2.50
N SER A 26 -33.82 4.74 1.54
CA SER A 26 -33.96 3.50 0.80
C SER A 26 -32.63 2.76 0.69
N LYS A 27 -32.57 1.68 -0.11
CA LYS A 27 -31.31 0.99 -0.44
C LYS A 27 -30.31 1.87 -1.19
N GLU A 28 -30.77 2.95 -1.83
CA GLU A 28 -29.96 3.90 -2.58
C GLU A 28 -29.23 4.90 -1.66
N GLY A 29 -29.69 5.05 -0.41
CA GLY A 29 -29.04 5.91 0.56
C GLY A 29 -30.01 6.54 1.57
N ILE A 30 -29.45 7.37 2.44
CA ILE A 30 -30.20 8.11 3.45
C ILE A 30 -30.80 9.36 2.80
N ARG A 31 -32.11 9.52 2.91
CA ARG A 31 -32.85 10.69 2.43
C ARG A 31 -33.85 11.16 3.47
N ILE A 32 -33.60 12.34 4.04
CA ILE A 32 -34.50 13.00 4.98
C ILE A 32 -35.00 14.28 4.30
N VAL A 33 -36.35 14.41 4.16
CA VAL A 33 -36.99 15.57 3.54
C VAL A 33 -37.60 16.43 4.62
N LEU A 34 -37.28 17.72 4.59
CA LEU A 34 -37.84 18.74 5.46
C LEU A 34 -38.76 19.64 4.64
N GLU A 35 -40.03 19.70 5.00
CA GLU A 35 -41.00 20.63 4.41
C GLU A 35 -41.00 21.94 5.21
N LEU A 36 -40.79 23.07 4.52
CA LEU A 36 -40.66 24.36 5.13
C LEU A 36 -41.86 25.25 4.90
N LYS A 37 -42.12 26.19 5.82
CA LYS A 37 -43.15 27.22 5.64
C LYS A 37 -42.78 28.13 4.46
N LYS A 38 -43.80 28.67 3.81
CA LYS A 38 -43.61 29.60 2.71
C LYS A 38 -42.93 30.88 3.21
N GLY A 39 -41.77 31.21 2.62
CA GLY A 39 -40.95 32.35 3.05
C GLY A 39 -39.91 32.03 4.13
N ALA A 40 -39.69 30.77 4.47
CA ALA A 40 -38.66 30.35 5.41
C ALA A 40 -37.26 30.69 4.90
N ASP A 41 -36.37 31.09 5.81
CA ASP A 41 -34.95 31.31 5.53
C ASP A 41 -34.20 29.99 5.50
N VAL A 42 -34.01 29.45 4.28
CA VAL A 42 -33.40 28.15 4.05
C VAL A 42 -31.94 28.14 4.48
N GLU A 43 -31.20 29.23 4.24
CA GLU A 43 -29.77 29.30 4.58
C GLU A 43 -29.56 29.38 6.10
N ALA A 44 -30.38 30.15 6.80
CA ALA A 44 -30.33 30.18 8.27
C ALA A 44 -30.65 28.80 8.87
N LEU A 45 -31.64 28.11 8.33
CA LEU A 45 -32.00 26.75 8.76
C LEU A 45 -30.86 25.74 8.48
N LYS A 46 -30.25 25.80 7.30
CA LYS A 46 -29.13 24.95 6.92
C LYS A 46 -27.96 25.13 7.87
N ASN A 47 -27.57 26.38 8.16
CA ASN A 47 -26.53 26.70 9.11
C ASN A 47 -26.86 26.23 10.55
N LEU A 48 -28.12 26.34 10.93
CA LEU A 48 -28.59 25.82 12.22
C LEU A 48 -28.48 24.29 12.30
N LEU A 49 -28.82 23.57 11.22
CA LEU A 49 -28.74 22.12 11.14
C LEU A 49 -27.27 21.66 11.22
N TYR A 50 -26.35 22.30 10.50
CA TYR A 50 -24.92 21.99 10.60
C TYR A 50 -24.40 22.17 12.03
N LYS A 51 -24.77 23.29 12.69
CA LYS A 51 -24.28 23.58 14.05
C LYS A 51 -24.93 22.74 15.16
N LYS A 52 -26.17 22.29 14.97
CA LYS A 52 -26.96 21.62 16.02
C LYS A 52 -27.13 20.12 15.81
N THR A 53 -26.74 19.61 14.66
CA THR A 53 -26.81 18.18 14.36
C THR A 53 -25.44 17.63 13.98
N LYS A 54 -25.33 16.32 13.77
CA LYS A 54 -24.11 15.66 13.27
C LYS A 54 -23.97 15.68 11.74
N LEU A 55 -24.63 16.62 11.05
CA LEU A 55 -24.37 16.85 9.63
C LEU A 55 -23.00 17.45 9.40
N GLU A 56 -22.52 18.26 10.35
CA GLU A 56 -21.15 18.72 10.47
C GLU A 56 -20.61 18.15 11.78
N ASP A 57 -19.50 17.45 11.70
CA ASP A 57 -18.86 16.84 12.88
C ASP A 57 -17.34 16.90 12.73
N THR A 58 -16.65 16.94 13.86
CA THR A 58 -15.20 16.92 13.91
C THR A 58 -14.69 15.50 14.10
N PHE A 59 -13.73 15.10 13.30
CA PHE A 59 -13.09 13.81 13.44
C PHE A 59 -11.70 13.97 14.04
N GLY A 60 -11.53 13.54 15.28
CA GLY A 60 -10.24 13.48 15.94
C GLY A 60 -9.39 12.35 15.35
N VAL A 61 -8.36 12.69 14.57
CA VAL A 61 -7.47 11.70 13.98
C VAL A 61 -6.48 11.19 15.05
N ASN A 62 -6.62 9.92 15.43
CA ASN A 62 -5.67 9.23 16.29
C ASN A 62 -5.18 7.97 15.56
N MET A 63 -4.00 8.05 14.97
CA MET A 63 -3.39 6.95 14.22
C MET A 63 -2.49 6.12 15.14
N LEU A 64 -3.07 5.17 15.86
CA LEU A 64 -2.33 4.18 16.61
C LEU A 64 -1.89 3.06 15.66
N ALA A 65 -0.59 2.82 15.59
CA ALA A 65 0.01 1.77 14.77
C ALA A 65 1.08 1.02 15.55
N VAL A 66 1.37 -0.20 15.13
CA VAL A 66 2.52 -0.96 15.67
C VAL A 66 3.73 -0.65 14.81
N ALA A 67 4.67 0.12 15.35
CA ALA A 67 5.93 0.43 14.71
C ALA A 67 7.09 -0.23 15.47
N ASN A 68 7.94 -0.97 14.77
CA ASN A 68 9.09 -1.68 15.37
C ASN A 68 8.71 -2.59 16.56
N GLY A 69 7.53 -3.24 16.47
CA GLY A 69 7.02 -4.13 17.51
C GLY A 69 6.41 -3.43 18.74
N ARG A 70 6.25 -2.11 18.72
CA ARG A 70 5.65 -1.31 19.80
C ARG A 70 4.45 -0.51 19.30
N PRO A 71 3.37 -0.38 20.08
CA PRO A 71 2.27 0.51 19.74
C PRO A 71 2.69 1.96 19.93
N GLU A 72 2.55 2.77 18.88
CA GLU A 72 2.89 4.20 18.88
C GLU A 72 1.79 5.00 18.17
N THR A 73 1.48 6.16 18.69
CA THR A 73 0.62 7.12 17.98
C THR A 73 1.47 7.92 17.02
N LEU A 74 1.24 7.74 15.73
CA LEU A 74 2.05 8.31 14.66
C LEU A 74 1.25 9.34 13.85
N GLY A 75 1.94 10.38 13.38
CA GLY A 75 1.41 11.26 12.36
C GLY A 75 1.54 10.64 10.96
N LEU A 76 0.92 11.26 9.96
CA LEU A 76 0.91 10.76 8.57
C LEU A 76 2.33 10.59 7.99
N VAL A 77 3.20 11.58 8.17
CA VAL A 77 4.58 11.54 7.62
C VAL A 77 5.42 10.39 8.22
N PRO A 78 5.46 10.18 9.55
CA PRO A 78 6.09 9.00 10.14
C PRO A 78 5.55 7.67 9.59
N ILE A 79 4.23 7.51 9.44
CA ILE A 79 3.62 6.29 8.89
C ILE A 79 4.13 6.03 7.47
N ILE A 80 4.12 7.05 6.60
CA ILE A 80 4.65 6.93 5.22
C ILE A 80 6.13 6.56 5.25
N ARG A 81 6.92 7.17 6.14
CA ARG A 81 8.36 6.88 6.28
C ARG A 81 8.60 5.43 6.69
N HIS A 82 7.86 4.91 7.66
CA HIS A 82 7.93 3.49 8.06
C HIS A 82 7.59 2.57 6.90
N HIS A 83 6.52 2.88 6.15
CA HIS A 83 6.14 2.09 4.98
C HIS A 83 7.23 2.11 3.90
N VAL A 84 7.80 3.27 3.59
CA VAL A 84 8.90 3.39 2.61
C VAL A 84 10.12 2.58 3.05
N ASN A 85 10.54 2.69 4.31
CA ASN A 85 11.66 1.91 4.83
C ASN A 85 11.40 0.41 4.72
N PHE A 86 10.21 -0.04 5.05
CA PHE A 86 9.80 -1.43 4.90
C PHE A 86 9.84 -1.92 3.44
N GLN A 87 9.46 -1.07 2.47
CA GLN A 87 9.59 -1.41 1.04
C GLN A 87 11.05 -1.62 0.65
N TYR A 88 11.98 -0.78 1.16
CA TYR A 88 13.41 -0.97 0.92
C TYR A 88 13.93 -2.27 1.53
N GLU A 89 13.52 -2.63 2.74
CA GLU A 89 13.92 -3.90 3.38
C GLU A 89 13.44 -5.11 2.59
N ILE A 90 12.18 -5.11 2.16
CA ILE A 90 11.63 -6.20 1.36
C ILE A 90 12.33 -6.29 0.00
N ALA A 91 12.52 -5.17 -0.67
CA ALA A 91 13.23 -5.13 -1.95
C ALA A 91 14.66 -5.67 -1.79
N LYS A 92 15.38 -5.26 -0.74
CA LYS A 92 16.72 -5.76 -0.44
C LYS A 92 16.73 -7.28 -0.29
N ARG A 93 15.88 -7.86 0.56
CA ARG A 93 15.79 -9.32 0.77
C ARG A 93 15.42 -10.05 -0.51
N LYS A 94 14.50 -9.49 -1.30
CA LYS A 94 14.09 -10.03 -2.61
C LYS A 94 15.29 -10.14 -3.55
N TYR A 95 16.04 -9.05 -3.73
CA TYR A 95 17.16 -9.01 -4.66
C TYR A 95 18.38 -9.77 -4.15
N GLU A 96 18.65 -9.84 -2.85
CA GLU A 96 19.66 -10.72 -2.27
C GLU A 96 19.37 -12.19 -2.58
N THR A 97 18.11 -12.62 -2.43
CA THR A 97 17.71 -13.99 -2.74
C THR A 97 17.78 -14.30 -4.24
N LEU A 98 17.38 -13.35 -5.09
CA LEU A 98 17.47 -13.51 -6.55
C LEU A 98 18.93 -13.53 -7.02
N LEU A 99 19.76 -12.66 -6.49
CA LEU A 99 21.20 -12.64 -6.80
C LEU A 99 21.87 -13.97 -6.43
N ALA A 100 21.62 -14.49 -5.24
CA ALA A 100 22.19 -15.77 -4.82
C ALA A 100 21.77 -16.92 -5.74
N LYS A 101 20.51 -16.97 -6.18
CA LYS A 101 20.02 -17.98 -7.12
C LYS A 101 20.68 -17.87 -8.50
N GLU A 102 20.81 -16.65 -9.03
CA GLU A 102 21.46 -16.47 -10.34
C GLU A 102 22.98 -16.74 -10.24
N GLN A 103 23.65 -16.46 -9.13
CA GLN A 103 25.04 -16.82 -8.90
C GLN A 103 25.26 -18.33 -8.83
N GLU A 104 24.37 -19.08 -8.13
CA GLU A 104 24.38 -20.54 -8.13
C GLU A 104 24.20 -21.12 -9.55
N LYS A 105 23.30 -20.50 -10.31
CA LYS A 105 23.06 -20.88 -11.71
C LYS A 105 24.26 -20.58 -12.58
N GLU A 106 24.89 -19.42 -12.43
CA GLU A 106 26.11 -19.04 -13.15
C GLU A 106 27.24 -20.02 -12.87
N GLU A 107 27.46 -20.40 -11.60
CA GLU A 107 28.47 -21.37 -11.20
C GLU A 107 28.30 -22.70 -11.96
N ILE A 108 27.07 -23.23 -12.03
CA ILE A 108 26.76 -24.46 -12.75
C ILE A 108 27.01 -24.27 -14.25
N GLN A 109 26.51 -23.20 -14.85
CA GLN A 109 26.67 -22.91 -16.27
C GLN A 109 28.14 -22.79 -16.69
N GLN A 110 28.95 -22.10 -15.88
CA GLN A 110 30.42 -22.01 -16.10
C GLN A 110 31.07 -23.40 -16.08
N GLY A 111 30.68 -24.24 -15.13
CA GLY A 111 31.16 -25.62 -15.05
C GLY A 111 30.79 -26.44 -16.28
N LEU A 112 29.55 -26.35 -16.75
CA LEU A 112 29.09 -27.05 -17.95
C LEU A 112 29.79 -26.55 -19.23
N ILE A 113 30.01 -25.26 -19.38
CA ILE A 113 30.74 -24.68 -20.52
C ILE A 113 32.20 -25.16 -20.51
N LYS A 114 32.87 -25.12 -19.35
CA LYS A 114 34.23 -25.65 -19.20
C LYS A 114 34.27 -27.14 -19.50
N ALA A 115 33.27 -27.93 -19.04
CA ALA A 115 33.16 -29.35 -19.29
C ALA A 115 33.00 -29.66 -20.78
N CYS A 116 32.22 -28.88 -21.52
CA CYS A 116 32.07 -29.05 -22.97
C CYS A 116 33.41 -28.89 -23.71
N ASN A 117 34.32 -28.04 -23.26
CA ASN A 117 35.62 -27.84 -23.87
C ASN A 117 36.59 -29.02 -23.65
N VAL A 118 36.37 -29.81 -22.58
CA VAL A 118 37.20 -30.95 -22.21
C VAL A 118 36.39 -32.28 -22.18
N ILE A 119 35.36 -32.35 -22.99
CA ILE A 119 34.36 -33.40 -22.90
C ILE A 119 34.93 -34.80 -23.16
N ASP A 120 35.90 -34.92 -24.07
CA ASP A 120 36.56 -36.21 -24.35
C ASP A 120 37.31 -36.73 -23.12
N LEU A 121 37.98 -35.86 -22.38
CA LEU A 121 38.62 -36.17 -21.13
C LEU A 121 37.61 -36.61 -20.06
N ILE A 122 36.46 -35.91 -19.96
CA ILE A 122 35.41 -36.25 -18.99
C ILE A 122 34.82 -37.64 -19.32
N ILE A 123 34.57 -37.92 -20.61
CA ILE A 123 34.11 -39.23 -21.03
C ILE A 123 35.15 -40.35 -20.70
N GLU A 124 36.43 -40.01 -20.85
CA GLU A 124 37.53 -40.93 -20.49
C GLU A 124 37.54 -41.24 -18.98
N ILE A 125 37.41 -40.18 -18.14
CA ILE A 125 37.31 -40.31 -16.69
C ILE A 125 36.09 -41.15 -16.29
N LEU A 126 34.91 -40.89 -16.88
CA LEU A 126 33.69 -41.63 -16.57
C LEU A 126 33.79 -43.12 -16.94
N ARG A 127 34.41 -43.44 -18.09
CA ARG A 127 34.62 -44.83 -18.53
C ARG A 127 35.73 -45.57 -17.75
N GLY A 128 36.73 -44.80 -17.29
CA GLY A 128 37.86 -45.35 -16.52
C GLY A 128 37.56 -45.52 -15.03
N SER A 129 36.59 -44.85 -14.49
CA SER A 129 36.18 -44.87 -13.08
C SER A 129 35.35 -46.13 -12.77
N ARG A 130 35.50 -46.68 -11.58
CA ARG A 130 34.71 -47.82 -11.09
C ARG A 130 33.34 -47.43 -10.59
N ASP A 131 33.23 -46.28 -10.01
CA ASP A 131 32.00 -45.71 -9.45
C ASP A 131 31.91 -44.20 -9.63
N GLN A 132 30.72 -43.67 -9.37
CA GLN A 132 30.44 -42.22 -9.49
C GLN A 132 31.25 -41.39 -8.50
N LYS A 133 31.57 -41.92 -7.30
CA LYS A 133 32.34 -41.20 -6.28
C LYS A 133 33.77 -40.95 -6.76
N MET A 134 34.42 -41.95 -7.38
CA MET A 134 35.74 -41.83 -7.96
C MET A 134 35.75 -40.79 -9.10
N ALA A 135 34.76 -40.83 -10.01
CA ALA A 135 34.65 -39.84 -11.06
C ALA A 135 34.45 -38.42 -10.50
N LYS A 136 33.61 -38.28 -9.46
CA LYS A 136 33.39 -36.97 -8.78
C LYS A 136 34.67 -36.47 -8.10
N ALA A 137 35.43 -37.34 -7.39
CA ALA A 137 36.70 -36.98 -6.76
C ALA A 137 37.73 -36.52 -7.79
N CYS A 138 37.82 -37.17 -8.93
CA CYS A 138 38.68 -36.73 -10.03
C CYS A 138 38.28 -35.37 -10.57
N LEU A 139 36.99 -35.10 -10.79
CA LEU A 139 36.55 -33.79 -11.29
C LEU A 139 36.79 -32.67 -10.32
N ILE A 140 36.66 -32.90 -9.01
CA ILE A 140 36.83 -31.86 -7.97
C ILE A 140 38.28 -31.67 -7.59
N ASN A 141 38.99 -32.75 -7.26
CA ASN A 141 40.33 -32.72 -6.65
C ASN A 141 41.44 -33.13 -7.63
N GLY A 142 41.13 -33.55 -8.84
CA GLY A 142 42.13 -34.09 -9.76
C GLY A 142 42.67 -35.47 -9.33
N GLU A 143 41.93 -36.24 -8.51
CA GLU A 143 42.35 -37.57 -8.05
C GLU A 143 42.30 -38.57 -9.18
N THR A 144 43.46 -39.02 -9.67
CA THR A 144 43.57 -39.93 -10.82
C THR A 144 43.81 -41.39 -10.41
N GLU A 145 44.03 -41.68 -9.11
CA GLU A 145 44.31 -43.00 -8.60
C GLU A 145 43.14 -44.00 -8.91
N GLY A 146 43.49 -45.11 -9.53
CA GLY A 146 42.52 -46.19 -9.85
C GLY A 146 41.67 -45.93 -11.11
N ILE A 147 41.78 -44.79 -11.77
CA ILE A 147 41.14 -44.48 -13.05
C ILE A 147 42.00 -44.94 -14.21
N LYS A 148 41.40 -45.64 -15.17
CA LYS A 148 42.11 -46.13 -16.38
C LYS A 148 42.07 -45.05 -17.46
N PHE A 149 43.20 -44.37 -17.69
CA PHE A 149 43.38 -43.41 -18.77
C PHE A 149 43.98 -44.06 -20.03
N LYS A 150 43.66 -43.53 -21.19
CA LYS A 150 44.20 -43.97 -22.49
C LYS A 150 45.63 -43.49 -22.67
N SER A 151 46.01 -42.33 -22.11
CA SER A 151 47.32 -41.72 -22.22
C SER A 151 47.74 -41.05 -20.94
N LYS A 152 49.08 -40.91 -20.71
CA LYS A 152 49.65 -40.13 -19.62
C LYS A 152 49.34 -38.65 -19.74
N ALA A 153 49.08 -38.13 -20.96
CA ALA A 153 48.67 -36.75 -21.18
C ALA A 153 47.25 -36.52 -20.66
N SER A 154 46.33 -37.47 -20.88
CA SER A 154 44.99 -37.37 -20.33
C SER A 154 44.96 -37.43 -18.80
N GLU A 155 45.81 -38.28 -18.21
CA GLU A 155 46.00 -38.32 -16.75
C GLU A 155 46.53 -37.00 -16.16
N ALA A 156 47.55 -36.41 -16.81
CA ALA A 156 48.09 -35.13 -16.40
C ALA A 156 47.08 -33.97 -16.54
N MET A 157 46.22 -33.96 -17.56
CA MET A 157 45.12 -33.01 -17.74
C MET A 157 44.03 -33.25 -16.70
N ALA A 158 43.68 -34.50 -16.40
CA ALA A 158 42.68 -34.82 -15.39
C ALA A 158 43.12 -34.36 -13.97
N ALA A 159 44.38 -34.46 -13.65
CA ALA A 159 44.94 -33.98 -12.39
C ALA A 159 44.87 -32.45 -12.22
N GLN A 160 44.67 -31.72 -13.30
CA GLN A 160 44.50 -30.25 -13.26
C GLN A 160 43.02 -29.79 -13.21
N LEU A 161 42.08 -30.74 -13.22
CA LEU A 161 40.68 -30.41 -13.11
C LEU A 161 40.38 -29.97 -11.68
N CYS A 162 39.61 -28.86 -11.59
CA CYS A 162 39.21 -28.26 -10.34
C CYS A 162 37.79 -27.68 -10.51
N PHE A 163 36.81 -28.57 -10.52
CA PHE A 163 35.41 -28.22 -10.55
C PHE A 163 34.84 -28.12 -9.12
N THR A 164 33.86 -27.27 -8.90
CA THR A 164 33.17 -27.28 -7.60
C THR A 164 32.28 -28.53 -7.48
N GLU A 165 31.88 -28.82 -6.26
CA GLU A 165 31.00 -29.96 -6.00
C GLU A 165 29.69 -29.90 -6.80
N ARG A 166 29.10 -28.70 -6.90
CA ARG A 166 27.87 -28.42 -7.66
C ARG A 166 28.11 -28.60 -9.17
N GLN A 167 29.22 -28.11 -9.67
CA GLN A 167 29.61 -28.28 -11.08
C GLN A 167 29.82 -29.74 -11.42
N ALA A 168 30.57 -30.49 -10.59
CA ALA A 168 30.80 -31.90 -10.81
C ALA A 168 29.50 -32.72 -10.79
N ALA A 169 28.58 -32.43 -9.88
CA ALA A 169 27.26 -33.05 -9.86
C ALA A 169 26.48 -32.80 -11.17
N ALA A 170 26.44 -31.52 -11.59
CA ALA A 170 25.73 -31.13 -12.82
C ALA A 170 26.36 -31.78 -14.08
N ILE A 171 27.69 -31.91 -14.13
CA ILE A 171 28.40 -32.61 -15.22
C ILE A 171 28.04 -34.11 -15.27
N LEU A 172 28.00 -34.75 -14.11
CA LEU A 172 27.67 -36.20 -14.02
C LEU A 172 26.19 -36.49 -14.40
N GLU A 173 25.30 -35.50 -14.18
CA GLU A 173 23.87 -35.61 -14.56
C GLU A 173 23.61 -35.12 -15.99
N MET A 174 24.60 -34.58 -16.68
CA MET A 174 24.44 -34.02 -18.01
C MET A 174 24.08 -35.10 -19.04
N ARG A 175 23.03 -34.84 -19.80
CA ARG A 175 22.58 -35.71 -20.89
C ARG A 175 23.43 -35.51 -22.15
N LEU A 176 23.76 -36.58 -22.83
CA LEU A 176 24.64 -36.60 -24.03
C LEU A 176 24.15 -35.67 -25.16
N TYR A 177 22.85 -35.49 -25.32
CA TYR A 177 22.35 -34.58 -26.38
C TYR A 177 22.71 -33.10 -26.17
N LYS A 178 22.98 -32.70 -24.91
CA LYS A 178 23.43 -31.32 -24.59
C LYS A 178 24.84 -30.98 -25.12
N LEU A 179 25.53 -31.98 -25.67
CA LEU A 179 26.83 -31.83 -26.31
C LEU A 179 26.74 -31.45 -27.79
N ILE A 180 25.52 -31.36 -28.34
CA ILE A 180 25.29 -30.89 -29.71
C ILE A 180 25.59 -29.38 -29.78
N GLY A 181 26.28 -28.94 -30.83
CA GLY A 181 26.75 -27.56 -30.99
C GLY A 181 25.68 -26.48 -30.75
N LEU A 182 24.43 -26.68 -31.24
CA LEU A 182 23.31 -25.80 -31.01
C LEU A 182 22.92 -25.66 -29.53
N GLU A 183 23.04 -26.72 -28.74
CA GLU A 183 22.73 -26.71 -27.32
C GLU A 183 23.84 -26.00 -26.53
N ILE A 184 25.10 -26.09 -26.97
CA ILE A 184 26.23 -25.34 -26.37
C ILE A 184 26.07 -23.84 -26.62
N GLU A 185 25.69 -23.43 -27.84
CA GLU A 185 25.40 -22.01 -28.13
C GLU A 185 24.22 -21.49 -27.28
N ALA A 186 23.16 -22.28 -27.12
CA ALA A 186 22.05 -21.94 -26.24
C ALA A 186 22.50 -21.78 -24.77
N LEU A 187 23.38 -22.66 -24.27
CA LEU A 187 23.95 -22.58 -22.93
C LEU A 187 24.80 -21.32 -22.73
N ILE A 188 25.62 -20.95 -23.72
CA ILE A 188 26.43 -19.74 -23.68
C ILE A 188 25.52 -18.51 -23.62
N LYS A 189 24.48 -18.43 -24.46
CA LYS A 189 23.51 -17.36 -24.46
C LYS A 189 22.79 -17.24 -23.10
N GLU A 190 22.33 -18.38 -22.55
CA GLU A 190 21.70 -18.41 -21.24
C GLU A 190 22.65 -17.92 -20.13
N HIS A 191 23.94 -18.27 -20.22
CA HIS A 191 24.98 -17.79 -19.32
C HIS A 191 25.16 -16.27 -19.39
N GLU A 192 25.16 -15.70 -20.61
CA GLU A 192 25.22 -14.22 -20.80
C GLU A 192 24.01 -13.52 -20.19
N GLU A 193 22.79 -14.07 -20.39
CA GLU A 193 21.55 -13.57 -19.76
C GLU A 193 21.61 -13.63 -18.23
N THR A 194 22.16 -14.72 -17.66
CA THR A 194 22.37 -14.89 -16.22
C THR A 194 23.33 -13.84 -15.70
N ARG A 195 24.45 -13.59 -16.38
CA ARG A 195 25.43 -12.56 -15.99
C ARG A 195 24.84 -11.17 -16.05
N ALA A 196 24.02 -10.88 -17.06
CA ALA A 196 23.32 -9.60 -17.15
C ALA A 196 22.38 -9.37 -15.97
N LYS A 197 21.63 -10.40 -15.53
CA LYS A 197 20.77 -10.33 -14.34
C LYS A 197 21.58 -10.15 -13.05
N ILE A 198 22.70 -10.85 -12.91
CA ILE A 198 23.61 -10.69 -11.75
C ILE A 198 24.08 -9.25 -11.67
N ALA A 199 24.51 -8.65 -12.79
CA ALA A 199 24.94 -7.26 -12.84
C ALA A 199 23.80 -6.29 -12.48
N GLU A 200 22.59 -6.53 -12.99
CA GLU A 200 21.39 -5.74 -12.66
C GLU A 200 21.06 -5.83 -11.17
N TYR A 201 21.02 -7.03 -10.59
CA TYR A 201 20.66 -7.22 -9.19
C TYR A 201 21.74 -6.66 -8.24
N SER A 202 23.01 -6.76 -8.62
CA SER A 202 24.12 -6.14 -7.88
C SER A 202 24.00 -4.61 -7.90
N ASP A 203 23.73 -4.00 -9.06
CA ASP A 203 23.50 -2.55 -9.16
C ASP A 203 22.31 -2.09 -8.27
N ILE A 204 21.21 -2.85 -8.27
CA ILE A 204 20.04 -2.54 -7.43
C ILE A 204 20.40 -2.61 -5.93
N LEU A 205 21.24 -3.56 -5.51
CA LEU A 205 21.64 -3.72 -4.12
C LEU A 205 22.68 -2.69 -3.67
N GLU A 206 23.63 -2.34 -4.53
CA GLU A 206 24.69 -1.38 -4.24
C GLU A 206 24.22 0.07 -4.28
N HIS A 207 23.28 0.39 -5.19
CA HIS A 207 22.82 1.75 -5.41
C HIS A 207 21.38 1.98 -4.96
N ARG A 208 21.22 2.76 -3.88
CA ARG A 208 19.88 3.13 -3.37
C ARG A 208 18.97 3.78 -4.43
N SER A 209 19.56 4.53 -5.38
CA SER A 209 18.82 5.15 -6.50
C SER A 209 18.24 4.13 -7.45
N SER A 210 18.97 3.05 -7.76
CA SER A 210 18.50 1.95 -8.62
C SER A 210 17.38 1.17 -7.93
N MET A 211 17.53 0.88 -6.65
CA MET A 211 16.47 0.26 -5.84
C MET A 211 15.21 1.14 -5.78
N ALA A 212 15.36 2.46 -5.59
CA ALA A 212 14.24 3.39 -5.60
C ALA A 212 13.48 3.39 -6.94
N LYS A 213 14.17 3.31 -8.07
CA LYS A 213 13.55 3.22 -9.40
C LYS A 213 12.69 1.98 -9.55
N VAL A 214 13.17 0.84 -9.04
CA VAL A 214 12.40 -0.43 -9.07
C VAL A 214 11.16 -0.34 -8.20
N ILE A 215 11.29 0.12 -6.94
CA ILE A 215 10.16 0.31 -6.03
C ILE A 215 9.13 1.27 -6.65
N MET A 216 9.60 2.39 -7.23
CA MET A 216 8.72 3.35 -7.91
C MET A 216 8.01 2.76 -9.12
N LYS A 217 8.66 1.87 -9.88
CA LYS A 217 8.04 1.16 -11.01
C LYS A 217 6.91 0.24 -10.53
N GLU A 218 7.15 -0.52 -9.47
CA GLU A 218 6.14 -1.39 -8.86
C GLU A 218 4.95 -0.58 -8.31
N LEU A 219 5.21 0.51 -7.57
CA LEU A 219 4.16 1.39 -7.04
C LEU A 219 3.33 2.07 -8.14
N LYS A 220 3.96 2.47 -9.26
CA LYS A 220 3.24 3.04 -10.41
C LYS A 220 2.33 2.00 -11.08
N ALA A 221 2.76 0.74 -11.17
CA ALA A 221 1.94 -0.35 -11.68
C ALA A 221 0.72 -0.59 -10.77
N PHE A 222 0.93 -0.66 -9.47
CA PHE A 222 -0.14 -0.75 -8.48
C PHE A 222 -1.13 0.42 -8.58
N ARG A 223 -0.61 1.64 -8.70
CA ARG A 223 -1.46 2.82 -8.86
C ARG A 223 -2.33 2.71 -10.11
N LYS A 224 -1.78 2.24 -11.24
CA LYS A 224 -2.53 2.10 -12.50
C LYS A 224 -3.69 1.10 -12.37
N GLU A 225 -3.49 0.04 -11.59
CA GLU A 225 -4.47 -1.04 -11.45
C GLU A 225 -5.54 -0.73 -10.39
N TYR A 226 -5.16 -0.10 -9.29
CA TYR A 226 -6.03 0.05 -8.10
C TYR A 226 -6.43 1.49 -7.78
N ALA A 227 -5.97 2.50 -8.55
CA ALA A 227 -6.35 3.88 -8.29
C ALA A 227 -7.86 4.08 -8.44
N ARG A 228 -8.44 4.78 -7.49
CA ARG A 228 -9.83 5.21 -7.49
C ARG A 228 -9.89 6.70 -7.23
N ASP A 229 -10.83 7.36 -7.84
CA ASP A 229 -11.09 8.76 -7.59
C ASP A 229 -11.55 8.98 -6.15
N ARG A 230 -11.18 10.12 -5.61
CA ARG A 230 -11.57 10.51 -4.27
C ARG A 230 -13.07 10.79 -4.24
N ARG A 231 -13.79 10.16 -3.29
CA ARG A 231 -15.23 10.41 -3.10
C ARG A 231 -15.51 11.65 -2.27
N THR A 232 -14.56 12.02 -1.39
CA THR A 232 -14.68 13.16 -0.48
C THR A 232 -14.16 14.40 -1.18
N GLU A 233 -14.97 15.43 -1.27
CA GLU A 233 -14.55 16.75 -1.71
C GLU A 233 -13.74 17.43 -0.59
N LEU A 234 -12.70 18.16 -0.99
CA LEU A 234 -11.93 19.01 -0.08
C LEU A 234 -12.42 20.42 -0.30
N ASP A 235 -13.07 20.96 0.72
CA ASP A 235 -13.53 22.32 0.73
C ASP A 235 -12.96 23.03 1.96
N ASN A 236 -12.49 24.26 1.79
CA ASN A 236 -12.01 25.11 2.86
C ASN A 236 -13.10 26.12 3.24
N LEU A 237 -14.36 25.67 3.30
CA LEU A 237 -15.46 26.52 3.76
C LEU A 237 -15.19 26.98 5.20
N GLU A 238 -15.48 28.23 5.45
CA GLU A 238 -15.52 28.78 6.80
C GLU A 238 -16.64 28.06 7.60
N GLU A 239 -16.43 27.90 8.91
CA GLU A 239 -17.42 27.32 9.79
C GLU A 239 -18.79 28.02 9.64
N ALA A 240 -19.87 27.24 9.63
CA ALA A 240 -21.23 27.77 9.53
C ALA A 240 -21.51 28.75 10.68
N VAL A 241 -21.75 30.00 10.33
CA VAL A 241 -22.07 31.07 11.29
C VAL A 241 -23.58 31.17 11.48
N VAL A 242 -24.05 30.95 12.69
CA VAL A 242 -25.46 31.20 13.03
C VAL A 242 -25.61 32.68 13.32
N VAL A 243 -26.23 33.41 12.39
CA VAL A 243 -26.64 34.80 12.63
C VAL A 243 -27.80 34.76 13.63
N LYS A 244 -27.57 35.32 14.83
CA LYS A 244 -28.66 35.54 15.78
C LYS A 244 -29.54 36.63 15.19
N LYS A 245 -30.81 36.31 14.94
CA LYS A 245 -31.80 37.35 14.63
C LYS A 245 -31.76 38.38 15.78
N GLU A 246 -31.39 39.60 15.49
CA GLU A 246 -31.54 40.67 16.45
C GLU A 246 -33.03 40.80 16.78
N LEU A 247 -33.35 40.82 18.07
CA LEU A 247 -34.72 41.02 18.50
C LEU A 247 -35.14 42.39 18.02
N GLU A 248 -36.16 42.47 17.16
CA GLU A 248 -36.77 43.75 16.79
C GLU A 248 -37.16 44.44 18.06
N VAL A 249 -36.56 45.61 18.31
CA VAL A 249 -36.95 46.46 19.44
C VAL A 249 -38.28 47.05 19.11
N SER A 250 -39.33 46.56 19.76
CA SER A 250 -40.71 47.14 19.67
C SER A 250 -41.01 47.90 20.96
N ASP A 251 -41.67 49.04 20.81
CA ASP A 251 -42.15 49.76 21.94
C ASP A 251 -43.30 48.97 22.59
N VAL A 252 -43.11 48.66 23.88
CA VAL A 252 -44.11 47.86 24.65
C VAL A 252 -44.55 48.66 25.87
N VAL A 253 -45.78 48.53 26.22
CA VAL A 253 -46.34 49.08 27.46
C VAL A 253 -46.12 48.07 28.59
N LEU A 254 -45.49 48.49 29.64
CA LEU A 254 -45.29 47.69 30.84
C LEU A 254 -46.46 47.90 31.79
N LEU A 255 -47.26 46.88 32.03
CA LEU A 255 -48.34 46.91 32.99
C LEU A 255 -47.90 46.24 34.29
N MET A 256 -48.11 46.92 35.43
CA MET A 256 -47.84 46.39 36.75
C MET A 256 -49.08 46.45 37.61
N ASP A 257 -49.46 45.35 38.21
CA ASP A 257 -50.56 45.31 39.16
C ASP A 257 -50.14 45.70 40.60
N ARG A 258 -51.12 45.86 41.47
CA ARG A 258 -50.92 46.23 42.88
C ARG A 258 -50.17 45.18 43.72
N PHE A 259 -50.01 43.97 43.21
CA PHE A 259 -49.27 42.90 43.83
C PHE A 259 -47.85 42.75 43.31
N GLY A 260 -47.43 43.64 42.37
CA GLY A 260 -46.06 43.61 41.82
C GLY A 260 -45.87 42.68 40.64
N TYR A 261 -46.92 42.08 40.09
CA TYR A 261 -46.78 41.33 38.85
C TYR A 261 -46.66 42.27 37.65
N VAL A 262 -45.71 42.00 36.80
CA VAL A 262 -45.38 42.79 35.64
C VAL A 262 -45.59 42.00 34.37
N LYS A 263 -46.28 42.60 33.37
CA LYS A 263 -46.48 42.04 32.06
C LYS A 263 -46.26 43.09 30.99
N THR A 264 -45.69 42.70 29.85
CA THR A 264 -45.51 43.55 28.67
C THR A 264 -46.68 43.29 27.70
N VAL A 265 -47.21 44.39 27.14
CA VAL A 265 -48.23 44.36 26.11
C VAL A 265 -47.81 45.31 25.00
N ASP A 266 -48.02 44.92 23.73
CA ASP A 266 -47.72 45.83 22.63
C ASP A 266 -48.63 47.05 22.65
N THR A 267 -48.09 48.19 22.17
CA THR A 267 -48.76 49.48 22.25
C THR A 267 -50.12 49.49 21.61
N SER A 268 -50.27 48.78 20.49
CA SER A 268 -51.55 48.67 19.73
C SER A 268 -52.62 47.91 20.48
N THR A 269 -52.23 46.92 21.27
CA THR A 269 -53.17 46.13 22.12
C THR A 269 -53.54 46.93 23.37
N TYR A 270 -52.58 47.69 23.92
CA TYR A 270 -52.86 48.57 25.04
C TYR A 270 -53.88 49.67 24.68
N ASP A 271 -53.64 50.35 23.54
CA ASP A 271 -54.52 51.45 23.10
C ASP A 271 -55.96 50.98 22.78
N ARG A 272 -56.13 49.74 22.30
CA ARG A 272 -57.47 49.14 22.08
C ARG A 272 -58.21 48.81 23.35
N ASN A 273 -57.52 48.50 24.43
CA ASN A 273 -58.13 48.08 25.69
C ASN A 273 -57.98 49.09 26.83
N LYS A 274 -57.60 50.32 26.50
CA LYS A 274 -57.31 51.39 27.45
C LYS A 274 -58.58 51.91 28.19
N ASP A 275 -59.72 51.80 27.56
CA ASP A 275 -61.01 52.35 28.05
C ASP A 275 -61.95 51.24 28.59
N THR A 276 -61.46 50.01 28.76
CA THR A 276 -62.19 48.89 29.34
C THR A 276 -61.71 48.65 30.77
#